data_4f97fa703e3c43d083af5e843632c95c
#
_entry.id   4f97fa703e3c43d083af5e843632c95c
#
_cell.length_a   1.000
_cell.length_b   1.000
_cell.length_c   1.000
_cell.angle_alpha   90.00
_cell.angle_beta   90.00
_cell.angle_gamma   90.00
#
_symmetry.space_group_name_H-M   'P 1'
#
loop_
_entity.id
_entity.type
_entity.pdbx_description
1 polymer ?
#
loop_
_entity_poly.entity_id
_entity_poly.type
_entity_poly.pdbx_seq_one_letter_code
_entity_poly.pdbx_strand_id
1 'polypeptide(L)'
;MEGNLTKGPIMKTLVKLAVPIMASAFLGTLYNITDMAWIGLLGSKAVAGVGAGGMFTWLSQGLASMARMGGQVQVAQCIGRGDREKAHGFAQAAVQLSAAMGIAYAVLCLIFVNQMVGFFRLEDAEAQAAALAYTKIACGLIVFSFLTLTLTGLYTAQGDSKTPFIANLIGLMTNMILDPVLILGPGPFPRLGVTGAAIATVTAQAIVMSIMILGIIARKKENVLKGTRLFAKIPAEFLRGICRIGIPTALQGMAYCGISMILTRMVSGYGAEAVATQRVGGQIESISWNTADGFAAALNAFVAQNYGAGERERVRKGYQVSLWTVGIWGVLVSAVFICFPNAIADIFFHEPKAVATAVGYLVIIGFSEAFMCVELTTIGALSGLGRTRLCSVISIVLTSARIPLAIVLSGIMGLDGIWWALTSTSIVKGIIFTCTFFWIMREKSA
;
A
#
# COMPACT_ATOMS: atom_id res chain seq x y z
N MET A 1 -10.12 9.85 -25.99
CA MET A 1 -9.26 10.70 -25.12
C MET A 1 -9.54 10.44 -23.64
N GLU A 2 -9.68 9.18 -23.24
CA GLU A 2 -9.69 8.77 -21.84
C GLU A 2 -8.22 8.67 -21.40
N GLY A 3 -7.81 9.44 -20.43
CA GLY A 3 -6.45 9.36 -19.88
C GLY A 3 -5.64 10.66 -19.85
N ASN A 4 -6.12 11.74 -20.47
CA ASN A 4 -5.41 13.03 -20.40
C ASN A 4 -5.83 13.79 -19.13
N LEU A 5 -4.98 13.75 -18.10
CA LEU A 5 -5.20 14.43 -16.82
C LEU A 5 -4.88 15.93 -16.89
N THR A 6 -4.36 16.42 -18.03
CA THR A 6 -3.95 17.83 -18.19
C THR A 6 -5.12 18.73 -18.60
N LYS A 7 -6.30 18.15 -18.92
CA LYS A 7 -7.48 18.91 -19.39
C LYS A 7 -8.70 18.64 -18.51
N GLY A 8 -9.68 19.56 -18.55
CA GLY A 8 -10.95 19.44 -17.85
C GLY A 8 -10.96 19.90 -16.40
N PRO A 9 -12.11 19.82 -15.69
CA PRO A 9 -12.27 20.24 -14.30
C PRO A 9 -11.42 19.37 -13.36
N ILE A 10 -10.62 19.99 -12.51
CA ILE A 10 -9.62 19.33 -11.65
C ILE A 10 -10.29 18.32 -10.71
N MET A 11 -11.29 18.74 -9.94
CA MET A 11 -12.00 17.89 -8.98
C MET A 11 -12.59 16.64 -9.66
N LYS A 12 -13.29 16.81 -10.78
CA LYS A 12 -13.90 15.69 -11.52
C LYS A 12 -12.84 14.71 -12.01
N THR A 13 -11.69 15.22 -12.46
CA THR A 13 -10.57 14.40 -12.93
C THR A 13 -9.97 13.58 -11.79
N LEU A 14 -9.73 14.22 -10.64
CA LEU A 14 -9.17 13.57 -9.45
C LEU A 14 -10.13 12.52 -8.88
N VAL A 15 -11.41 12.86 -8.70
CA VAL A 15 -12.42 11.92 -8.16
C VAL A 15 -12.61 10.72 -9.08
N LYS A 16 -12.69 10.94 -10.40
CA LYS A 16 -12.80 9.85 -11.38
C LYS A 16 -11.65 8.86 -11.30
N LEU A 17 -10.44 9.34 -10.96
CA LEU A 17 -9.26 8.51 -10.81
C LEU A 17 -9.16 7.90 -9.40
N ALA A 18 -9.45 8.69 -8.36
CA ALA A 18 -9.30 8.28 -6.96
C ALA A 18 -10.32 7.22 -6.53
N VAL A 19 -11.60 7.37 -6.90
CA VAL A 19 -12.66 6.46 -6.44
C VAL A 19 -12.39 4.99 -6.78
N PRO A 20 -12.01 4.61 -8.01
CA PRO A 20 -11.68 3.21 -8.29
C PRO A 20 -10.43 2.72 -7.53
N ILE A 21 -9.44 3.60 -7.28
CA ILE A 21 -8.24 3.25 -6.50
C ILE A 21 -8.62 2.98 -5.03
N MET A 22 -9.41 3.87 -4.44
CA MET A 22 -9.95 3.69 -3.08
C MET A 22 -10.76 2.40 -2.98
N ALA A 23 -11.66 2.16 -3.93
CA ALA A 23 -12.45 0.95 -3.97
C ALA A 23 -11.56 -0.31 -4.07
N SER A 24 -10.48 -0.27 -4.87
CA SER A 24 -9.50 -1.38 -4.92
C SER A 24 -8.81 -1.61 -3.58
N ALA A 25 -8.48 -0.56 -2.83
CA ALA A 25 -7.87 -0.68 -1.51
C ALA A 25 -8.85 -1.31 -0.48
N PHE A 26 -10.12 -0.90 -0.50
CA PHE A 26 -11.16 -1.53 0.31
C PHE A 26 -11.41 -2.99 -0.07
N LEU A 27 -11.40 -3.33 -1.35
CA LEU A 27 -11.47 -4.72 -1.81
C LEU A 27 -10.29 -5.55 -1.29
N GLY A 28 -9.08 -4.97 -1.26
CA GLY A 28 -7.90 -5.61 -0.67
C GLY A 28 -8.07 -5.92 0.82
N THR A 29 -8.66 -4.99 1.58
CA THR A 29 -8.97 -5.21 3.00
C THR A 29 -10.02 -6.32 3.18
N LEU A 30 -11.09 -6.31 2.38
CA LEU A 30 -12.13 -7.33 2.39
C LEU A 30 -11.56 -8.71 2.03
N TYR A 31 -10.68 -8.77 1.04
CA TYR A 31 -9.93 -9.96 0.67
C TYR A 31 -9.17 -10.55 1.86
N ASN A 32 -8.36 -9.75 2.55
CA ASN A 32 -7.58 -10.21 3.68
C ASN A 32 -8.46 -10.73 4.84
N ILE A 33 -9.59 -10.08 5.11
CA ILE A 33 -10.54 -10.51 6.14
C ILE A 33 -11.18 -11.84 5.77
N THR A 34 -11.60 -12.00 4.52
CA THR A 34 -12.27 -13.21 4.03
C THR A 34 -11.31 -14.40 4.01
N ASP A 35 -10.10 -14.23 3.51
CA ASP A 35 -9.05 -15.24 3.50
C ASP A 35 -8.72 -15.73 4.92
N MET A 36 -8.52 -14.78 5.84
CA MET A 36 -8.29 -15.12 7.26
C MET A 36 -9.48 -15.80 7.93
N ALA A 37 -10.71 -15.48 7.54
CA ALA A 37 -11.90 -16.17 8.07
C ALA A 37 -11.92 -17.64 7.65
N TRP A 38 -11.62 -17.96 6.38
CA TRP A 38 -11.54 -19.35 5.91
C TRP A 38 -10.38 -20.12 6.55
N ILE A 39 -9.21 -19.52 6.67
CA ILE A 39 -8.05 -20.12 7.35
C ILE A 39 -8.35 -20.35 8.83
N GLY A 40 -9.13 -19.47 9.47
CA GLY A 40 -9.56 -19.59 10.85
C GLY A 40 -10.34 -20.88 11.15
N LEU A 41 -11.07 -21.42 10.16
CA LEU A 41 -11.77 -22.69 10.27
C LEU A 41 -10.83 -23.92 10.36
N LEU A 42 -9.56 -23.76 9.97
CA LEU A 42 -8.53 -24.80 10.13
C LEU A 42 -7.91 -24.80 11.53
N GLY A 43 -8.18 -23.77 12.33
CA GLY A 43 -7.67 -23.62 13.69
C GLY A 43 -6.55 -22.59 13.84
N SER A 44 -6.25 -22.27 15.10
CA SER A 44 -5.29 -21.21 15.48
C SER A 44 -3.86 -21.46 14.98
N LYS A 45 -3.44 -22.73 14.88
CA LYS A 45 -2.13 -23.12 14.35
C LYS A 45 -1.96 -22.76 12.88
N ALA A 46 -2.99 -23.00 12.06
CA ALA A 46 -3.01 -22.62 10.66
C ALA A 46 -2.94 -21.09 10.49
N VAL A 47 -3.73 -20.36 11.29
CA VAL A 47 -3.71 -18.88 11.31
C VAL A 47 -2.32 -18.34 11.68
N ALA A 48 -1.68 -18.91 12.69
CA ALA A 48 -0.35 -18.53 13.11
C ALA A 48 0.70 -18.78 12.01
N GLY A 49 0.62 -19.95 11.35
CA GLY A 49 1.51 -20.31 10.25
C GLY A 49 1.36 -19.40 9.04
N VAL A 50 0.12 -19.16 8.60
CA VAL A 50 -0.17 -18.25 7.48
C VAL A 50 0.18 -16.82 7.84
N GLY A 51 -0.06 -16.39 9.08
CA GLY A 51 0.34 -15.06 9.56
C GLY A 51 1.85 -14.84 9.48
N ALA A 52 2.65 -15.82 9.90
CA ALA A 52 4.11 -15.78 9.79
C ALA A 52 4.57 -15.74 8.32
N GLY A 53 4.03 -16.62 7.47
CA GLY A 53 4.34 -16.64 6.03
C GLY A 53 3.91 -15.36 5.31
N GLY A 54 2.75 -14.80 5.69
CA GLY A 54 2.19 -13.57 5.13
C GLY A 54 3.07 -12.33 5.38
N MET A 55 3.89 -12.31 6.44
CA MET A 55 4.82 -11.22 6.68
C MET A 55 5.86 -11.06 5.56
N PHE A 56 6.28 -12.17 4.95
CA PHE A 56 7.22 -12.12 3.82
C PHE A 56 6.56 -11.63 2.54
N THR A 57 5.28 -11.95 2.32
CA THR A 57 4.52 -11.38 1.20
C THR A 57 4.29 -9.87 1.40
N TRP A 58 4.07 -9.43 2.64
CA TRP A 58 3.96 -8.00 2.94
C TRP A 58 5.28 -7.24 2.75
N LEU A 59 6.42 -7.81 3.19
CA LEU A 59 7.74 -7.25 2.93
C LEU A 59 8.02 -7.09 1.43
N SER A 60 7.57 -8.05 0.62
CA SER A 60 7.72 -8.00 -0.84
C SER A 60 7.00 -6.83 -1.49
N GLN A 61 5.86 -6.38 -0.91
CA GLN A 61 5.12 -5.20 -1.39
C GLN A 61 5.98 -3.92 -1.31
N GLY A 62 6.79 -3.79 -0.26
CA GLY A 62 7.76 -2.70 -0.14
C GLY A 62 8.74 -2.68 -1.31
N LEU A 63 9.31 -3.85 -1.66
CA LEU A 63 10.20 -3.98 -2.80
C LEU A 63 9.50 -3.73 -4.14
N ALA A 64 8.31 -4.30 -4.34
CA ALA A 64 7.53 -4.12 -5.56
C ALA A 64 7.14 -2.64 -5.79
N SER A 65 6.99 -1.85 -4.72
CA SER A 65 6.72 -0.42 -4.80
C SER A 65 7.80 0.35 -5.55
N MET A 66 9.03 -0.15 -5.63
CA MET A 66 10.13 0.45 -6.37
C MET A 66 9.82 0.54 -7.87
N ALA A 67 9.46 -0.57 -8.50
CA ALA A 67 9.12 -0.59 -9.93
C ALA A 67 7.79 0.12 -10.20
N ARG A 68 6.80 -0.05 -9.31
CA ARG A 68 5.50 0.63 -9.39
C ARG A 68 5.66 2.14 -9.39
N MET A 69 6.23 2.72 -8.33
CA MET A 69 6.31 4.18 -8.16
C MET A 69 7.26 4.81 -9.19
N GLY A 70 8.42 4.17 -9.42
CA GLY A 70 9.38 4.64 -10.42
C GLY A 70 8.78 4.64 -11.83
N GLY A 71 8.11 3.56 -12.21
CA GLY A 71 7.41 3.44 -13.50
C GLY A 71 6.25 4.41 -13.63
N GLN A 72 5.37 4.47 -12.62
CA GLN A 72 4.20 5.36 -12.62
C GLN A 72 4.57 6.83 -12.84
N VAL A 73 5.53 7.35 -12.08
CA VAL A 73 5.92 8.77 -12.17
C VAL A 73 6.60 9.08 -13.48
N GLN A 74 7.56 8.26 -13.92
CA GLN A 74 8.29 8.49 -15.18
C GLN A 74 7.36 8.41 -16.40
N VAL A 75 6.49 7.40 -16.46
CA VAL A 75 5.52 7.24 -17.55
C VAL A 75 4.54 8.41 -17.55
N ALA A 76 3.98 8.80 -16.40
CA ALA A 76 3.04 9.91 -16.32
C ALA A 76 3.68 11.24 -16.77
N GLN A 77 4.92 11.52 -16.36
CA GLN A 77 5.64 12.72 -16.79
C GLN A 77 5.92 12.72 -18.30
N CYS A 78 6.29 11.57 -18.87
CA CYS A 78 6.51 11.44 -20.32
C CYS A 78 5.22 11.62 -21.12
N ILE A 79 4.09 11.06 -20.63
CA ILE A 79 2.76 11.27 -21.22
C ILE A 79 2.41 12.77 -21.21
N GLY A 80 2.66 13.45 -20.09
CA GLY A 80 2.43 14.87 -19.97
C GLY A 80 3.23 15.71 -20.98
N ARG A 81 4.50 15.32 -21.24
CA ARG A 81 5.37 15.96 -22.26
C ARG A 81 4.95 15.62 -23.70
N GLY A 82 4.06 14.67 -23.90
CA GLY A 82 3.73 14.15 -25.23
C GLY A 82 4.75 13.16 -25.81
N ASP A 83 5.77 12.77 -25.03
CA ASP A 83 6.83 11.84 -25.45
C ASP A 83 6.40 10.37 -25.20
N ARG A 84 5.64 9.85 -26.14
CA ARG A 84 5.09 8.49 -26.05
C ARG A 84 6.17 7.41 -26.17
N GLU A 85 7.23 7.68 -26.91
CA GLU A 85 8.32 6.72 -27.09
C GLU A 85 9.07 6.50 -25.78
N LYS A 86 9.45 7.56 -25.07
CA LYS A 86 10.07 7.44 -23.75
C LYS A 86 9.10 6.88 -22.74
N ALA A 87 7.80 7.22 -22.79
CA ALA A 87 6.81 6.64 -21.91
C ALA A 87 6.74 5.12 -22.09
N HIS A 88 6.77 4.61 -23.34
CA HIS A 88 6.85 3.17 -23.63
C HIS A 88 8.14 2.55 -23.08
N GLY A 89 9.30 3.19 -23.29
CA GLY A 89 10.59 2.73 -22.77
C GLY A 89 10.59 2.58 -21.23
N PHE A 90 10.07 3.59 -20.51
CA PHE A 90 9.92 3.50 -19.05
C PHE A 90 8.90 2.43 -18.63
N ALA A 91 7.78 2.30 -19.32
CA ALA A 91 6.79 1.26 -19.01
C ALA A 91 7.39 -0.15 -19.18
N GLN A 92 8.09 -0.38 -20.28
CA GLN A 92 8.78 -1.65 -20.54
C GLN A 92 9.86 -1.94 -19.49
N ALA A 93 10.67 -0.94 -19.14
CA ALA A 93 11.69 -1.06 -18.10
C ALA A 93 11.08 -1.39 -16.72
N ALA A 94 9.95 -0.76 -16.37
CA ALA A 94 9.26 -1.02 -15.11
C ALA A 94 8.73 -2.47 -15.04
N VAL A 95 8.14 -2.97 -16.13
CA VAL A 95 7.64 -4.35 -16.20
C VAL A 95 8.80 -5.36 -16.11
N GLN A 96 9.89 -5.14 -16.83
CA GLN A 96 11.07 -6.03 -16.78
C GLN A 96 11.73 -6.02 -15.40
N LEU A 97 11.92 -4.83 -14.81
CA LEU A 97 12.47 -4.69 -13.46
C LEU A 97 11.59 -5.41 -12.43
N SER A 98 10.27 -5.25 -12.53
CA SER A 98 9.31 -5.90 -11.66
C SER A 98 9.36 -7.42 -11.77
N ALA A 99 9.41 -7.95 -13.00
CA ALA A 99 9.54 -9.38 -13.24
C ALA A 99 10.87 -9.92 -12.67
N ALA A 100 11.99 -9.25 -12.95
CA ALA A 100 13.30 -9.64 -12.45
C ALA A 100 13.36 -9.63 -10.92
N MET A 101 12.84 -8.59 -10.28
CA MET A 101 12.76 -8.49 -8.80
C MET A 101 11.85 -9.56 -8.21
N GLY A 102 10.69 -9.81 -8.83
CA GLY A 102 9.76 -10.85 -8.39
C GLY A 102 10.38 -12.24 -8.47
N ILE A 103 11.07 -12.56 -9.57
CA ILE A 103 11.79 -13.83 -9.74
C ILE A 103 12.94 -13.94 -8.73
N ALA A 104 13.75 -12.88 -8.58
CA ALA A 104 14.86 -12.87 -7.63
C ALA A 104 14.37 -13.08 -6.20
N TYR A 105 13.28 -12.39 -5.80
CA TYR A 105 12.68 -12.56 -4.50
C TYR A 105 12.13 -13.98 -4.30
N ALA A 106 11.45 -14.55 -5.31
CA ALA A 106 10.93 -15.91 -5.25
C ALA A 106 12.07 -16.93 -5.05
N VAL A 107 13.15 -16.81 -5.83
CA VAL A 107 14.32 -17.68 -5.71
C VAL A 107 14.97 -17.58 -4.33
N LEU A 108 15.17 -16.35 -3.82
CA LEU A 108 15.71 -16.14 -2.48
C LEU A 108 14.81 -16.77 -1.40
N CYS A 109 13.49 -16.53 -1.49
CA CYS A 109 12.54 -17.13 -0.55
C CYS A 109 12.56 -18.65 -0.59
N LEU A 110 12.60 -19.26 -1.78
CA LEU A 110 12.64 -20.73 -1.91
C LEU A 110 13.93 -21.34 -1.35
N ILE A 111 15.09 -20.68 -1.55
CA ILE A 111 16.38 -21.13 -1.02
C ILE A 111 16.40 -21.02 0.51
N PHE A 112 15.91 -19.92 1.05
CA PHE A 112 16.02 -19.59 2.48
C PHE A 112 14.72 -19.81 3.26
N VAL A 113 13.73 -20.53 2.71
CA VAL A 113 12.41 -20.68 3.33
C VAL A 113 12.47 -21.24 4.75
N ASN A 114 13.34 -22.21 5.01
CA ASN A 114 13.48 -22.83 6.34
C ASN A 114 14.06 -21.82 7.37
N GLN A 115 15.05 -21.02 6.96
CA GLN A 115 15.64 -20.00 7.80
C GLN A 115 14.64 -18.87 8.08
N MET A 116 13.90 -18.46 7.06
CA MET A 116 12.88 -17.41 7.15
C MET A 116 11.77 -17.80 8.12
N VAL A 117 11.20 -18.99 7.97
CA VAL A 117 10.16 -19.49 8.89
C VAL A 117 10.74 -19.77 10.28
N GLY A 118 11.96 -20.31 10.35
CA GLY A 118 12.68 -20.53 11.62
C GLY A 118 12.95 -19.26 12.42
N PHE A 119 13.00 -18.08 11.77
CA PHE A 119 13.12 -16.79 12.46
C PHE A 119 11.98 -16.52 13.44
N PHE A 120 10.77 -16.99 13.14
CA PHE A 120 9.59 -16.80 14.01
C PHE A 120 9.55 -17.75 15.21
N ARG A 121 10.43 -18.76 15.27
CA ARG A 121 10.52 -19.73 16.39
C ARG A 121 9.13 -20.27 16.78
N LEU A 122 8.34 -20.70 15.78
CA LEU A 122 7.05 -21.31 16.04
C LEU A 122 7.29 -22.63 16.81
N GLU A 123 6.74 -22.73 18.00
CA GLU A 123 6.93 -23.90 18.89
C GLU A 123 6.16 -25.14 18.39
N ASP A 124 5.07 -24.91 17.68
CA ASP A 124 4.20 -25.96 17.17
C ASP A 124 4.62 -26.41 15.77
N ALA A 125 4.86 -27.71 15.60
CA ALA A 125 5.29 -28.30 14.34
C ALA A 125 4.25 -28.16 13.22
N GLU A 126 2.94 -28.16 13.53
CA GLU A 126 1.88 -27.97 12.54
C GLU A 126 1.85 -26.52 12.06
N ALA A 127 2.01 -25.54 12.96
CA ALA A 127 2.10 -24.13 12.60
C ALA A 127 3.35 -23.86 11.75
N GLN A 128 4.47 -24.50 12.05
CA GLN A 128 5.70 -24.40 11.26
C GLN A 128 5.51 -25.00 9.86
N ALA A 129 4.88 -26.21 9.77
CA ALA A 129 4.59 -26.84 8.48
C ALA A 129 3.62 -26.00 7.64
N ALA A 130 2.60 -25.39 8.24
CA ALA A 130 1.68 -24.48 7.60
C ALA A 130 2.40 -23.22 7.07
N ALA A 131 3.29 -22.61 7.87
CA ALA A 131 4.10 -21.47 7.46
C ALA A 131 5.00 -21.81 6.27
N LEU A 132 5.67 -22.97 6.30
CA LEU A 132 6.53 -23.43 5.20
C LEU A 132 5.73 -23.67 3.93
N ALA A 133 4.59 -24.37 4.01
CA ALA A 133 3.75 -24.64 2.85
C ALA A 133 3.22 -23.35 2.21
N TYR A 134 2.69 -22.44 3.03
CA TYR A 134 2.19 -21.15 2.56
C TYR A 134 3.29 -20.31 1.92
N THR A 135 4.43 -20.14 2.61
CA THR A 135 5.54 -19.31 2.13
C THR A 135 6.13 -19.83 0.83
N LYS A 136 6.30 -21.15 0.68
CA LYS A 136 6.81 -21.76 -0.56
C LYS A 136 5.96 -21.41 -1.78
N ILE A 137 4.64 -21.45 -1.64
CA ILE A 137 3.72 -21.19 -2.75
C ILE A 137 3.55 -19.70 -2.96
N ALA A 138 3.18 -18.95 -1.92
CA ALA A 138 2.88 -17.53 -2.01
C ALA A 138 4.11 -16.71 -2.42
N CYS A 139 5.29 -16.97 -1.83
CA CYS A 139 6.52 -16.30 -2.21
C CYS A 139 7.18 -16.91 -3.46
N GLY A 140 7.05 -18.22 -3.70
CA GLY A 140 7.58 -18.86 -4.90
C GLY A 140 6.94 -18.35 -6.20
N LEU A 141 5.70 -17.91 -6.16
CA LEU A 141 4.94 -17.35 -7.29
C LEU A 141 4.64 -15.85 -7.13
N ILE A 142 5.37 -15.15 -6.29
CA ILE A 142 5.17 -13.74 -5.96
C ILE A 142 5.31 -12.81 -7.18
N VAL A 143 5.91 -13.27 -8.24
CA VAL A 143 6.09 -12.52 -9.49
C VAL A 143 4.76 -11.98 -10.04
N PHE A 144 3.66 -12.71 -9.88
CA PHE A 144 2.33 -12.24 -10.28
C PHE A 144 1.91 -11.00 -9.50
N SER A 145 2.18 -10.98 -8.19
CA SER A 145 1.90 -9.81 -7.33
C SER A 145 2.75 -8.60 -7.72
N PHE A 146 4.05 -8.80 -7.97
CA PHE A 146 4.95 -7.74 -8.42
C PHE A 146 4.47 -7.10 -9.72
N LEU A 147 4.14 -7.94 -10.71
CA LEU A 147 3.65 -7.48 -12.01
C LEU A 147 2.30 -6.77 -11.89
N THR A 148 1.35 -7.34 -11.13
CA THR A 148 0.03 -6.73 -10.89
C THR A 148 0.18 -5.34 -10.27
N LEU A 149 1.03 -5.19 -9.26
CA LEU A 149 1.26 -3.91 -8.60
C LEU A 149 1.87 -2.88 -9.56
N THR A 150 2.86 -3.30 -10.35
CA THR A 150 3.50 -2.42 -11.33
C THR A 150 2.55 -2.03 -12.46
N LEU A 151 1.79 -2.97 -13.00
CA LEU A 151 0.77 -2.69 -14.02
C LEU A 151 -0.30 -1.72 -13.50
N THR A 152 -0.76 -1.88 -12.25
CA THR A 152 -1.68 -0.94 -11.59
C THR A 152 -1.12 0.48 -11.61
N GLY A 153 0.16 0.66 -11.26
CA GLY A 153 0.81 1.97 -11.33
C GLY A 153 0.88 2.53 -12.75
N LEU A 154 1.21 1.68 -13.73
CA LEU A 154 1.32 2.09 -15.14
C LEU A 154 -0.04 2.43 -15.77
N TYR A 155 -1.11 1.74 -15.38
CA TYR A 155 -2.48 2.12 -15.75
C TYR A 155 -2.89 3.45 -15.12
N THR A 156 -2.59 3.64 -13.83
CA THR A 156 -2.86 4.89 -13.12
C THR A 156 -2.10 6.06 -13.74
N ALA A 157 -0.83 5.85 -14.16
CA ALA A 157 -0.04 6.84 -14.88
C ALA A 157 -0.70 7.32 -16.18
N GLN A 158 -1.46 6.44 -16.83
CA GLN A 158 -2.22 6.73 -18.05
C GLN A 158 -3.61 7.32 -17.77
N GLY A 159 -3.98 7.56 -16.50
CA GLY A 159 -5.29 8.06 -16.09
C GLY A 159 -6.41 7.00 -16.12
N ASP A 160 -6.04 5.72 -16.16
CA ASP A 160 -6.98 4.59 -16.09
C ASP A 160 -6.85 3.85 -14.75
N SER A 161 -7.77 4.11 -13.85
CA SER A 161 -7.90 3.36 -12.58
C SER A 161 -9.02 2.32 -12.62
N LYS A 162 -9.89 2.37 -13.65
CA LYS A 162 -11.02 1.45 -13.76
C LYS A 162 -10.58 0.03 -14.12
N THR A 163 -9.62 -0.10 -15.06
CA THR A 163 -9.12 -1.42 -15.47
C THR A 163 -8.49 -2.19 -14.32
N PRO A 164 -7.56 -1.61 -13.51
CA PRO A 164 -7.07 -2.26 -12.31
C PRO A 164 -8.16 -2.58 -11.28
N PHE A 165 -9.13 -1.68 -11.10
CA PHE A 165 -10.25 -1.92 -10.19
C PHE A 165 -11.08 -3.14 -10.59
N ILE A 166 -11.48 -3.23 -11.86
CA ILE A 166 -12.27 -4.37 -12.37
C ILE A 166 -11.47 -5.66 -12.26
N ALA A 167 -10.17 -5.63 -12.61
CA ALA A 167 -9.30 -6.79 -12.48
C ALA A 167 -9.21 -7.26 -11.02
N ASN A 168 -8.99 -6.34 -10.06
CA ASN A 168 -8.95 -6.66 -8.64
C ASN A 168 -10.29 -7.19 -8.11
N LEU A 169 -11.42 -6.63 -8.57
CA LEU A 169 -12.75 -7.12 -8.21
C LEU A 169 -12.97 -8.57 -8.66
N ILE A 170 -12.60 -8.90 -9.90
CA ILE A 170 -12.68 -10.26 -10.43
C ILE A 170 -11.73 -11.18 -9.65
N GLY A 171 -10.52 -10.73 -9.36
CA GLY A 171 -9.56 -11.47 -8.53
C GLY A 171 -10.09 -11.79 -7.14
N LEU A 172 -10.71 -10.80 -6.47
CA LEU A 172 -11.37 -11.00 -5.18
C LEU A 172 -12.49 -12.04 -5.27
N MET A 173 -13.39 -11.91 -6.25
CA MET A 173 -14.48 -12.88 -6.44
C MET A 173 -13.93 -14.29 -6.68
N THR A 174 -12.89 -14.41 -7.50
CA THR A 174 -12.23 -15.71 -7.76
C THR A 174 -11.65 -16.29 -6.48
N ASN A 175 -10.94 -15.50 -5.68
CA ASN A 175 -10.38 -15.98 -4.42
C ASN A 175 -11.46 -16.40 -3.43
N MET A 176 -12.52 -15.60 -3.24
CA MET A 176 -13.64 -15.93 -2.38
C MET A 176 -14.34 -17.25 -2.74
N ILE A 177 -14.32 -17.63 -4.02
CA ILE A 177 -14.85 -18.90 -4.51
C ILE A 177 -13.83 -20.02 -4.32
N LEU A 178 -12.56 -19.78 -4.63
CA LEU A 178 -11.52 -20.81 -4.57
C LEU A 178 -11.11 -21.15 -3.14
N ASP A 179 -11.12 -20.21 -2.20
CA ASP A 179 -10.73 -20.45 -0.82
C ASP A 179 -11.54 -21.59 -0.18
N PRO A 180 -12.88 -21.54 -0.07
CA PRO A 180 -13.64 -22.64 0.53
C PRO A 180 -13.47 -23.95 -0.26
N VAL A 181 -13.33 -23.90 -1.58
CA VAL A 181 -13.18 -25.10 -2.41
C VAL A 181 -11.83 -25.77 -2.15
N LEU A 182 -10.75 -25.01 -2.10
CA LEU A 182 -9.39 -25.58 -1.96
C LEU A 182 -9.00 -25.80 -0.49
N ILE A 183 -9.50 -24.98 0.44
CA ILE A 183 -9.20 -25.09 1.86
C ILE A 183 -9.97 -26.27 2.47
N LEU A 184 -11.28 -26.32 2.25
CA LEU A 184 -12.18 -27.28 2.90
C LEU A 184 -12.39 -28.56 2.08
N GLY A 185 -12.24 -28.50 0.76
CA GLY A 185 -12.40 -29.63 -0.15
C GLY A 185 -13.83 -30.20 -0.19
N PRO A 186 -14.88 -29.38 -0.49
CA PRO A 186 -16.25 -29.88 -0.57
C PRO A 186 -16.43 -30.80 -1.79
N GLY A 187 -17.12 -31.93 -1.62
CA GLY A 187 -17.44 -32.86 -2.67
C GLY A 187 -16.21 -33.58 -3.25
N PRO A 188 -15.96 -33.52 -4.58
CA PRO A 188 -14.86 -34.25 -5.23
C PRO A 188 -13.48 -33.57 -5.10
N PHE A 189 -13.42 -32.37 -4.49
CA PHE A 189 -12.19 -31.61 -4.37
C PHE A 189 -11.35 -32.05 -3.16
N PRO A 190 -10.00 -32.12 -3.30
CA PRO A 190 -9.13 -32.49 -2.18
C PRO A 190 -9.06 -31.37 -1.16
N ARG A 191 -9.10 -31.72 0.12
CA ARG A 191 -8.90 -30.79 1.23
C ARG A 191 -7.41 -30.44 1.34
N LEU A 192 -7.02 -29.27 0.82
CA LEU A 192 -5.63 -28.83 0.79
C LEU A 192 -5.24 -27.95 1.99
N GLY A 193 -6.22 -27.50 2.79
CA GLY A 193 -5.95 -26.66 3.96
C GLY A 193 -5.18 -25.38 3.60
N VAL A 194 -4.11 -25.09 4.34
CA VAL A 194 -3.28 -23.88 4.15
C VAL A 194 -2.64 -23.82 2.75
N THR A 195 -2.27 -24.97 2.19
CA THR A 195 -1.77 -25.05 0.80
C THR A 195 -2.83 -24.59 -0.19
N GLY A 196 -4.10 -24.93 0.06
CA GLY A 196 -5.24 -24.50 -0.74
C GLY A 196 -5.42 -22.98 -0.72
N ALA A 197 -5.31 -22.34 0.46
CA ALA A 197 -5.35 -20.89 0.59
C ALA A 197 -4.23 -20.20 -0.22
N ALA A 198 -2.99 -20.70 -0.15
CA ALA A 198 -1.88 -20.15 -0.91
C ALA A 198 -2.09 -20.28 -2.43
N ILE A 199 -2.60 -21.42 -2.90
CA ILE A 199 -2.92 -21.65 -4.32
C ILE A 199 -4.05 -20.72 -4.78
N ALA A 200 -5.11 -20.56 -4.00
CA ALA A 200 -6.22 -19.65 -4.32
C ALA A 200 -5.74 -18.21 -4.46
N THR A 201 -4.93 -17.74 -3.51
CA THR A 201 -4.31 -16.40 -3.52
C THR A 201 -3.48 -16.17 -4.78
N VAL A 202 -2.57 -17.07 -5.11
CA VAL A 202 -1.69 -16.93 -6.28
C VAL A 202 -2.49 -17.02 -7.59
N THR A 203 -3.48 -17.91 -7.65
CA THR A 203 -4.37 -18.04 -8.81
C THR A 203 -5.17 -16.75 -9.04
N ALA A 204 -5.73 -16.16 -7.97
CA ALA A 204 -6.42 -14.88 -8.06
C ALA A 204 -5.49 -13.77 -8.59
N GLN A 205 -4.26 -13.68 -8.10
CA GLN A 205 -3.29 -12.69 -8.58
C GLN A 205 -2.88 -12.92 -10.04
N ALA A 206 -2.72 -14.18 -10.46
CA ALA A 206 -2.45 -14.51 -11.86
C ALA A 206 -3.61 -14.11 -12.78
N ILE A 207 -4.85 -14.29 -12.32
CA ILE A 207 -6.05 -13.84 -13.06
C ILE A 207 -6.09 -12.32 -13.16
N VAL A 208 -5.84 -11.59 -12.06
CA VAL A 208 -5.77 -10.12 -12.07
C VAL A 208 -4.73 -9.64 -13.09
N MET A 209 -3.53 -10.19 -13.06
CA MET A 209 -2.46 -9.87 -14.01
C MET A 209 -2.91 -10.17 -15.45
N SER A 210 -3.53 -11.33 -15.68
CA SER A 210 -3.99 -11.74 -17.02
C SER A 210 -5.06 -10.79 -17.56
N ILE A 211 -6.01 -10.36 -16.74
CA ILE A 211 -7.05 -9.38 -17.12
C ILE A 211 -6.42 -8.04 -17.51
N MET A 212 -5.42 -7.58 -16.73
CA MET A 212 -4.71 -6.34 -17.05
C MET A 212 -3.95 -6.46 -18.38
N ILE A 213 -3.28 -7.59 -18.64
CA ILE A 213 -2.58 -7.83 -19.90
C ILE A 213 -3.58 -7.91 -21.07
N LEU A 214 -4.70 -8.60 -20.92
CA LEU A 214 -5.76 -8.64 -21.92
C LEU A 214 -6.32 -7.23 -22.19
N GLY A 215 -6.45 -6.39 -21.15
CA GLY A 215 -6.83 -5.00 -21.30
C GLY A 215 -5.83 -4.17 -22.13
N ILE A 216 -4.53 -4.50 -22.09
CA ILE A 216 -3.51 -3.86 -22.95
C ILE A 216 -3.70 -4.29 -24.41
N ILE A 217 -3.94 -5.57 -24.64
CA ILE A 217 -4.10 -6.15 -26.00
C ILE A 217 -5.39 -5.66 -26.67
N ALA A 218 -6.50 -5.62 -25.91
CA ALA A 218 -7.81 -5.25 -26.40
C ALA A 218 -7.94 -3.76 -26.78
N ARG A 219 -7.18 -2.88 -26.15
CA ARG A 219 -7.22 -1.43 -26.44
C ARG A 219 -6.44 -1.09 -27.70
N LYS A 220 -7.15 -0.58 -28.70
CA LYS A 220 -6.55 -0.13 -29.99
C LYS A 220 -5.63 1.07 -29.76
N LYS A 221 -4.35 0.93 -30.15
CA LYS A 221 -3.31 1.97 -30.40
C LYS A 221 -2.94 2.99 -29.31
N GLU A 222 -3.70 3.21 -28.26
CA GLU A 222 -3.46 4.34 -27.33
C GLU A 222 -2.74 3.94 -26.02
N ASN A 223 -2.56 2.64 -25.73
CA ASN A 223 -1.92 2.19 -24.51
C ASN A 223 -0.40 2.17 -24.65
N VAL A 224 0.29 2.91 -23.78
CA VAL A 224 1.75 2.98 -23.71
C VAL A 224 2.41 1.60 -23.49
N LEU A 225 1.68 0.66 -22.89
CA LEU A 225 2.16 -0.70 -22.64
C LEU A 225 2.10 -1.62 -23.88
N LYS A 226 1.47 -1.18 -24.97
CA LYS A 226 1.33 -2.02 -26.16
C LYS A 226 2.67 -2.22 -26.85
N GLY A 227 3.03 -3.47 -27.09
CA GLY A 227 4.32 -3.83 -27.69
C GLY A 227 5.45 -4.07 -26.67
N THR A 228 5.17 -4.01 -25.38
CA THR A 228 6.14 -4.34 -24.32
C THR A 228 6.63 -5.78 -24.48
N ARG A 229 7.97 -5.94 -24.51
CA ARG A 229 8.65 -7.24 -24.63
C ARG A 229 9.50 -7.51 -23.40
N LEU A 230 9.25 -8.61 -22.70
CA LEU A 230 9.95 -8.96 -21.45
C LEU A 230 11.47 -9.15 -21.63
N PHE A 231 11.93 -9.58 -22.81
CA PHE A 231 13.34 -9.89 -23.07
C PHE A 231 14.04 -8.89 -24.00
N ALA A 232 13.42 -7.79 -24.35
CA ALA A 232 14.08 -6.78 -25.17
C ALA A 232 15.14 -6.03 -24.36
N LYS A 233 16.26 -5.68 -24.99
CA LYS A 233 17.28 -4.82 -24.37
C LYS A 233 16.72 -3.43 -24.11
N ILE A 234 16.87 -2.97 -22.88
CA ILE A 234 16.46 -1.64 -22.46
C ILE A 234 17.73 -0.81 -22.18
N PRO A 235 17.78 0.45 -22.67
CA PRO A 235 18.83 1.36 -22.30
C PRO A 235 18.87 1.57 -20.78
N ALA A 236 20.07 1.60 -20.20
CA ALA A 236 20.28 1.72 -18.75
C ALA A 236 19.71 3.03 -18.17
N GLU A 237 19.49 4.03 -19.00
CA GLU A 237 18.89 5.31 -18.58
C GLU A 237 17.47 5.15 -18.03
N PHE A 238 16.63 4.27 -18.63
CA PHE A 238 15.28 3.99 -18.16
C PHE A 238 15.29 3.32 -16.80
N LEU A 239 16.16 2.31 -16.61
CA LEU A 239 16.31 1.65 -15.31
C LEU A 239 16.81 2.63 -14.25
N ARG A 240 17.82 3.46 -14.58
CA ARG A 240 18.35 4.48 -13.66
C ARG A 240 17.27 5.50 -13.29
N GLY A 241 16.42 5.90 -14.25
CA GLY A 241 15.30 6.80 -14.01
C GLY A 241 14.28 6.21 -13.04
N ILE A 242 13.91 4.94 -13.21
CA ILE A 242 12.99 4.21 -12.32
C ILE A 242 13.60 4.05 -10.93
N CYS A 243 14.85 3.59 -10.84
CA CYS A 243 15.54 3.38 -9.56
C CYS A 243 15.72 4.67 -8.77
N ARG A 244 15.98 5.81 -9.45
CA ARG A 244 16.13 7.11 -8.79
C ARG A 244 14.88 7.54 -8.02
N ILE A 245 13.70 7.17 -8.50
CA ILE A 245 12.41 7.46 -7.87
C ILE A 245 11.98 6.33 -6.94
N GLY A 246 12.15 5.09 -7.37
CA GLY A 246 11.62 3.91 -6.70
C GLY A 246 12.41 3.47 -5.48
N ILE A 247 13.75 3.53 -5.50
CA ILE A 247 14.59 3.12 -4.36
C ILE A 247 14.26 3.92 -3.09
N PRO A 248 14.19 5.26 -3.12
CA PRO A 248 13.80 6.02 -1.94
C PRO A 248 12.43 5.60 -1.39
N THR A 249 11.45 5.36 -2.28
CA THR A 249 10.11 4.94 -1.88
C THR A 249 10.11 3.56 -1.23
N ALA A 250 10.85 2.60 -1.78
CA ALA A 250 10.99 1.27 -1.20
C ALA A 250 11.65 1.32 0.18
N LEU A 251 12.74 2.09 0.32
CA LEU A 251 13.43 2.28 1.61
C LEU A 251 12.51 2.92 2.65
N GLN A 252 11.68 3.90 2.25
CA GLN A 252 10.69 4.52 3.12
C GLN A 252 9.67 3.49 3.63
N GLY A 253 9.13 2.66 2.74
CA GLY A 253 8.18 1.61 3.10
C GLY A 253 8.79 0.56 4.04
N MET A 254 10.00 0.10 3.74
CA MET A 254 10.73 -0.87 4.59
C MET A 254 11.04 -0.30 5.97
N ALA A 255 11.50 0.96 6.05
CA ALA A 255 11.76 1.64 7.32
C ALA A 255 10.48 1.78 8.15
N TYR A 256 9.36 2.17 7.52
CA TYR A 256 8.06 2.24 8.18
C TYR A 256 7.65 0.90 8.80
N CYS A 257 7.78 -0.20 8.04
CA CYS A 257 7.49 -1.54 8.52
C CYS A 257 8.36 -1.91 9.73
N GLY A 258 9.69 -1.72 9.64
CA GLY A 258 10.61 -2.04 10.71
C GLY A 258 10.35 -1.25 11.98
N ILE A 259 10.09 0.05 11.86
CA ILE A 259 9.77 0.92 13.00
C ILE A 259 8.42 0.51 13.63
N SER A 260 7.41 0.20 12.82
CA SER A 260 6.12 -0.28 13.30
C SER A 260 6.24 -1.60 14.06
N MET A 261 7.12 -2.51 13.63
CA MET A 261 7.40 -3.76 14.36
C MET A 261 8.01 -3.49 15.74
N ILE A 262 8.95 -2.55 15.83
CA ILE A 262 9.58 -2.16 17.11
C ILE A 262 8.54 -1.56 18.06
N LEU A 263 7.70 -0.65 17.56
CA LEU A 263 6.64 -0.04 18.36
C LEU A 263 5.60 -1.08 18.83
N THR A 264 5.20 -2.01 17.97
CA THR A 264 4.30 -3.11 18.35
C THR A 264 4.92 -3.99 19.44
N ARG A 265 6.23 -4.25 19.39
CA ARG A 265 6.93 -4.95 20.46
C ARG A 265 6.93 -4.17 21.79
N MET A 266 7.05 -2.84 21.74
CA MET A 266 6.92 -2.00 22.95
C MET A 266 5.51 -2.10 23.53
N VAL A 267 4.47 -2.04 22.69
CA VAL A 267 3.06 -2.19 23.11
C VAL A 267 2.80 -3.58 23.72
N SER A 268 3.42 -4.64 23.19
CA SER A 268 3.25 -6.00 23.74
C SER A 268 3.72 -6.15 25.20
N GLY A 269 4.63 -5.29 25.64
CA GLY A 269 5.05 -5.21 27.05
C GLY A 269 3.93 -4.77 28.01
N TYR A 270 2.85 -4.17 27.51
CA TYR A 270 1.69 -3.73 28.29
C TYR A 270 0.54 -4.76 28.32
N GLY A 271 0.75 -5.93 27.74
CA GLY A 271 -0.20 -7.05 27.77
C GLY A 271 -1.00 -7.26 26.48
N ALA A 272 -1.76 -8.37 26.48
CA ALA A 272 -2.51 -8.81 25.31
C ALA A 272 -3.62 -7.82 24.91
N GLU A 273 -4.26 -7.17 25.87
CA GLU A 273 -5.31 -6.17 25.65
C GLU A 273 -4.79 -4.96 24.85
N ALA A 274 -3.57 -4.48 25.18
CA ALA A 274 -2.94 -3.37 24.47
C ALA A 274 -2.64 -3.73 23.00
N VAL A 275 -2.15 -4.94 22.75
CA VAL A 275 -1.90 -5.44 21.39
C VAL A 275 -3.19 -5.61 20.62
N ALA A 276 -4.24 -6.17 21.24
CA ALA A 276 -5.56 -6.32 20.63
C ALA A 276 -6.16 -4.96 20.26
N THR A 277 -6.09 -3.98 21.17
CA THR A 277 -6.55 -2.61 20.95
C THR A 277 -5.83 -1.96 19.77
N GLN A 278 -4.49 -2.03 19.72
CA GLN A 278 -3.72 -1.44 18.61
C GLN A 278 -4.05 -2.13 17.28
N ARG A 279 -4.29 -3.45 17.28
CA ARG A 279 -4.63 -4.20 16.08
C ARG A 279 -6.02 -3.83 15.54
N VAL A 280 -7.02 -3.80 16.41
CA VAL A 280 -8.40 -3.43 16.03
C VAL A 280 -8.45 -1.93 15.68
N GLY A 281 -7.83 -1.07 16.48
CA GLY A 281 -7.72 0.35 16.20
C GLY A 281 -7.08 0.64 14.84
N GLY A 282 -6.00 -0.06 14.50
CA GLY A 282 -5.36 0.04 13.19
C GLY A 282 -6.25 -0.42 12.02
N GLN A 283 -7.16 -1.38 12.23
CA GLN A 283 -8.15 -1.76 11.21
C GLN A 283 -9.19 -0.64 11.02
N ILE A 284 -9.61 0.00 12.10
CA ILE A 284 -10.54 1.15 12.02
C ILE A 284 -9.88 2.33 11.31
N GLU A 285 -8.65 2.65 11.69
CA GLU A 285 -7.82 3.70 11.07
C GLU A 285 -7.55 3.41 9.57
N SER A 286 -7.46 2.14 9.17
CA SER A 286 -7.22 1.75 7.79
C SER A 286 -8.27 2.26 6.80
N ILE A 287 -9.49 2.53 7.26
CA ILE A 287 -10.55 3.13 6.43
C ILE A 287 -10.15 4.55 6.00
N SER A 288 -9.67 5.34 6.95
CA SER A 288 -9.18 6.69 6.69
C SER A 288 -7.91 6.67 5.85
N TRP A 289 -6.97 5.80 6.21
CA TRP A 289 -5.72 5.64 5.51
C TRP A 289 -5.89 5.21 4.05
N ASN A 290 -6.72 4.20 3.76
CA ASN A 290 -7.00 3.74 2.39
C ASN A 290 -7.66 4.83 1.54
N THR A 291 -8.53 5.64 2.15
CA THR A 291 -9.15 6.79 1.47
C THR A 291 -8.10 7.83 1.10
N ALA A 292 -7.24 8.21 2.03
CA ALA A 292 -6.18 9.19 1.79
C ALA A 292 -5.13 8.69 0.80
N ASP A 293 -4.72 7.42 0.89
CA ASP A 293 -3.75 6.81 -0.04
C ASP A 293 -4.30 6.69 -1.47
N GLY A 294 -5.57 6.33 -1.60
CA GLY A 294 -6.24 6.31 -2.91
C GLY A 294 -6.27 7.69 -3.59
N PHE A 295 -6.54 8.74 -2.82
CA PHE A 295 -6.43 10.13 -3.30
C PHE A 295 -4.99 10.52 -3.60
N ALA A 296 -4.03 10.14 -2.76
CA ALA A 296 -2.61 10.39 -2.95
C ALA A 296 -2.09 9.75 -4.25
N ALA A 297 -2.50 8.51 -4.54
CA ALA A 297 -2.13 7.81 -5.78
C ALA A 297 -2.71 8.47 -7.03
N ALA A 298 -3.96 8.94 -6.95
CA ALA A 298 -4.61 9.70 -8.03
C ALA A 298 -3.91 11.05 -8.24
N LEU A 299 -3.64 11.78 -7.17
CA LEU A 299 -2.95 13.05 -7.21
C LEU A 299 -1.51 12.91 -7.73
N ASN A 300 -0.82 11.81 -7.39
CA ASN A 300 0.51 11.51 -7.91
C ASN A 300 0.51 11.48 -9.44
N ALA A 301 -0.38 10.71 -10.05
CA ALA A 301 -0.49 10.61 -11.51
C ALA A 301 -0.92 11.95 -12.13
N PHE A 302 -1.87 12.66 -11.50
CA PHE A 302 -2.31 13.98 -11.94
C PHE A 302 -1.16 14.99 -11.93
N VAL A 303 -0.44 15.08 -10.83
CA VAL A 303 0.72 15.99 -10.67
C VAL A 303 1.82 15.61 -11.66
N ALA A 304 2.14 14.34 -11.82
CA ALA A 304 3.19 13.88 -12.72
C ALA A 304 2.90 14.25 -14.18
N GLN A 305 1.66 14.02 -14.68
CA GLN A 305 1.28 14.41 -16.04
C GLN A 305 1.28 15.93 -16.23
N ASN A 306 0.69 16.70 -15.31
CA ASN A 306 0.64 18.16 -15.42
C ASN A 306 2.03 18.78 -15.29
N TYR A 307 2.88 18.25 -14.42
CA TYR A 307 4.27 18.70 -14.31
C TYR A 307 5.07 18.38 -15.57
N GLY A 308 4.87 17.20 -16.17
CA GLY A 308 5.45 16.85 -17.47
C GLY A 308 5.02 17.78 -18.60
N ALA A 309 3.76 18.20 -18.61
CA ALA A 309 3.18 19.14 -19.56
C ALA A 309 3.60 20.61 -19.32
N GLY A 310 4.30 20.93 -18.22
CA GLY A 310 4.66 22.30 -17.87
C GLY A 310 3.55 23.10 -17.17
N GLU A 311 2.40 22.49 -16.91
CA GLU A 311 1.18 23.10 -16.33
C GLU A 311 1.28 23.27 -14.81
N ARG A 312 2.21 24.12 -14.35
CA ARG A 312 2.52 24.30 -12.92
C ARG A 312 1.34 24.83 -12.10
N GLU A 313 0.60 25.77 -12.66
CA GLU A 313 -0.57 26.33 -11.98
C GLU A 313 -1.64 25.27 -11.73
N ARG A 314 -1.81 24.37 -12.70
CA ARG A 314 -2.73 23.24 -12.59
C ARG A 314 -2.25 22.22 -11.55
N VAL A 315 -0.94 21.99 -11.42
CA VAL A 315 -0.34 21.19 -10.34
C VAL A 315 -0.70 21.79 -8.98
N ARG A 316 -0.48 23.11 -8.79
CA ARG A 316 -0.77 23.81 -7.54
C ARG A 316 -2.25 23.75 -7.18
N LYS A 317 -3.14 24.03 -8.14
CA LYS A 317 -4.59 23.95 -7.95
C LYS A 317 -5.04 22.52 -7.64
N GLY A 318 -4.50 21.52 -8.32
CA GLY A 318 -4.78 20.10 -8.07
C GLY A 318 -4.41 19.67 -6.66
N TYR A 319 -3.24 20.10 -6.19
CA TYR A 319 -2.83 19.85 -4.80
C TYR A 319 -3.75 20.55 -3.81
N GLN A 320 -4.08 21.81 -4.00
CA GLN A 320 -4.98 22.55 -3.12
C GLN A 320 -6.38 21.90 -3.02
N VAL A 321 -6.95 21.52 -4.15
CA VAL A 321 -8.24 20.82 -4.20
C VAL A 321 -8.18 19.49 -3.43
N SER A 322 -7.11 18.70 -3.64
CA SER A 322 -6.92 17.44 -2.93
C SER A 322 -6.71 17.65 -1.44
N LEU A 323 -5.90 18.66 -1.05
CA LEU A 323 -5.63 19.02 0.33
C LEU A 323 -6.93 19.35 1.08
N TRP A 324 -7.81 20.16 0.50
CA TRP A 324 -9.10 20.48 1.08
C TRP A 324 -10.01 19.25 1.16
N THR A 325 -10.13 18.48 0.09
CA THR A 325 -11.00 17.30 0.05
C THR A 325 -10.59 16.26 1.10
N VAL A 326 -9.32 15.91 1.13
CA VAL A 326 -8.79 14.89 2.06
C VAL A 326 -8.61 15.46 3.46
N GLY A 327 -8.33 16.76 3.59
CA GLY A 327 -8.30 17.46 4.88
C GLY A 327 -9.67 17.47 5.57
N ILE A 328 -10.74 17.79 4.85
CA ILE A 328 -12.12 17.71 5.38
C ILE A 328 -12.46 16.28 5.79
N TRP A 329 -12.12 15.29 4.98
CA TRP A 329 -12.29 13.88 5.33
C TRP A 329 -11.55 13.52 6.62
N GLY A 330 -10.27 13.90 6.74
CA GLY A 330 -9.47 13.65 7.93
C GLY A 330 -10.04 14.33 9.19
N VAL A 331 -10.53 15.56 9.07
CA VAL A 331 -11.21 16.28 10.18
C VAL A 331 -12.49 15.56 10.58
N LEU A 332 -13.29 15.07 9.64
CA LEU A 332 -14.50 14.30 9.94
C LEU A 332 -14.15 13.00 10.69
N VAL A 333 -13.14 12.26 10.25
CA VAL A 333 -12.70 11.05 10.94
C VAL A 333 -12.14 11.37 12.32
N SER A 334 -11.32 12.44 12.45
CA SER A 334 -10.85 12.94 13.74
C SER A 334 -12.02 13.23 14.69
N ALA A 335 -13.04 13.94 14.21
CA ALA A 335 -14.24 14.26 15.01
C ALA A 335 -14.98 12.98 15.45
N VAL A 336 -15.12 11.99 14.56
CA VAL A 336 -15.77 10.71 14.88
C VAL A 336 -14.99 9.97 15.96
N PHE A 337 -13.64 9.88 15.84
CA PHE A 337 -12.80 9.18 16.81
C PHE A 337 -12.77 9.87 18.18
N ILE A 338 -12.81 11.20 18.22
CA ILE A 338 -12.76 11.98 19.46
C ILE A 338 -14.13 12.09 20.12
N CYS A 339 -15.21 12.29 19.34
CA CYS A 339 -16.54 12.52 19.89
C CYS A 339 -17.32 11.24 20.19
N PHE A 340 -17.05 10.15 19.46
CA PHE A 340 -17.78 8.88 19.56
C PHE A 340 -16.88 7.64 19.82
N PRO A 341 -15.80 7.75 20.63
CA PRO A 341 -14.86 6.65 20.79
C PRO A 341 -15.50 5.45 21.50
N ASN A 342 -16.40 5.66 22.47
CA ASN A 342 -17.09 4.60 23.17
C ASN A 342 -17.97 3.79 22.21
N ALA A 343 -18.79 4.44 21.38
CA ALA A 343 -19.65 3.77 20.42
C ALA A 343 -18.87 2.89 19.44
N ILE A 344 -17.66 3.33 19.03
CA ILE A 344 -16.78 2.55 18.16
C ILE A 344 -16.15 1.38 18.93
N ALA A 345 -15.65 1.63 20.14
CA ALA A 345 -14.99 0.60 20.95
C ALA A 345 -15.95 -0.52 21.35
N ASP A 346 -17.19 -0.20 21.70
CA ASP A 346 -18.22 -1.17 22.09
C ASP A 346 -18.63 -2.14 20.97
N ILE A 347 -18.39 -1.78 19.70
CA ILE A 347 -18.63 -2.68 18.58
C ILE A 347 -17.65 -3.87 18.59
N PHE A 348 -16.42 -3.64 19.05
CA PHE A 348 -15.34 -4.62 18.94
C PHE A 348 -14.95 -5.26 20.27
N PHE A 349 -15.15 -4.55 21.38
CA PHE A 349 -14.75 -4.98 22.72
C PHE A 349 -15.94 -5.01 23.66
N HIS A 350 -16.02 -6.05 24.50
CA HIS A 350 -17.12 -6.24 25.45
C HIS A 350 -16.64 -6.18 26.91
N GLU A 351 -15.32 -6.26 27.11
CA GLU A 351 -14.71 -6.17 28.44
C GLU A 351 -14.46 -4.67 28.79
N PRO A 352 -14.94 -4.19 29.95
CA PRO A 352 -14.84 -2.76 30.30
C PRO A 352 -13.43 -2.20 30.23
N LYS A 353 -12.42 -3.02 30.57
CA LYS A 353 -11.02 -2.58 30.55
C LYS A 353 -10.50 -2.47 29.12
N ALA A 354 -10.84 -3.40 28.23
CA ALA A 354 -10.47 -3.36 26.81
C ALA A 354 -11.16 -2.17 26.11
N VAL A 355 -12.42 -1.90 26.43
CA VAL A 355 -13.16 -0.73 25.94
C VAL A 355 -12.46 0.56 26.37
N ALA A 356 -12.10 0.70 27.65
CA ALA A 356 -11.40 1.90 28.14
C ALA A 356 -10.05 2.12 27.43
N THR A 357 -9.28 1.07 27.23
CA THR A 357 -8.01 1.12 26.48
C THR A 357 -8.23 1.51 25.02
N ALA A 358 -9.25 0.96 24.37
CA ALA A 358 -9.61 1.29 22.99
C ALA A 358 -10.08 2.73 22.82
N VAL A 359 -10.86 3.25 23.78
CA VAL A 359 -11.27 4.66 23.83
C VAL A 359 -10.06 5.58 23.93
N GLY A 360 -9.11 5.27 24.82
CA GLY A 360 -7.84 6.02 24.92
C GLY A 360 -7.09 6.06 23.58
N TYR A 361 -6.93 4.90 22.94
CA TYR A 361 -6.30 4.79 21.63
C TYR A 361 -6.98 5.66 20.58
N LEU A 362 -8.30 5.50 20.40
CA LEU A 362 -9.08 6.23 19.38
C LEU A 362 -8.99 7.74 19.55
N VAL A 363 -9.11 8.23 20.79
CA VAL A 363 -9.00 9.67 21.09
C VAL A 363 -7.59 10.18 20.74
N ILE A 364 -6.54 9.49 21.16
CA ILE A 364 -5.16 9.91 20.92
C ILE A 364 -4.84 9.93 19.42
N ILE A 365 -5.16 8.86 18.70
CA ILE A 365 -4.91 8.79 17.25
C ILE A 365 -5.81 9.76 16.49
N GLY A 366 -7.05 9.98 16.98
CA GLY A 366 -7.98 10.93 16.40
C GLY A 366 -7.39 12.35 16.21
N PHE A 367 -6.49 12.80 17.08
CA PHE A 367 -5.83 14.10 16.93
C PHE A 367 -4.89 14.16 15.71
N SER A 368 -4.40 13.06 15.21
CA SER A 368 -3.47 13.02 14.07
C SER A 368 -4.10 12.63 12.73
N GLU A 369 -5.36 12.17 12.69
CA GLU A 369 -6.00 11.67 11.48
C GLU A 369 -6.01 12.69 10.33
N ALA A 370 -6.37 13.92 10.60
CA ALA A 370 -6.36 14.98 9.59
C ALA A 370 -4.94 15.23 9.05
N PHE A 371 -3.94 15.23 9.91
CA PHE A 371 -2.55 15.44 9.55
C PHE A 371 -1.97 14.26 8.78
N MET A 372 -2.34 13.03 9.12
CA MET A 372 -1.97 11.81 8.42
C MET A 372 -2.55 11.81 7.00
N CYS A 373 -3.82 12.17 6.83
CA CYS A 373 -4.45 12.31 5.53
C CYS A 373 -3.75 13.35 4.64
N VAL A 374 -3.39 14.51 5.23
CA VAL A 374 -2.64 15.58 4.56
C VAL A 374 -1.22 15.13 4.21
N GLU A 375 -0.53 14.41 5.11
CA GLU A 375 0.79 13.83 4.86
C GLU A 375 0.79 12.94 3.63
N LEU A 376 -0.08 11.93 3.58
CA LEU A 376 -0.18 10.98 2.47
C LEU A 376 -0.45 11.68 1.14
N THR A 377 -1.39 12.61 1.13
CA THR A 377 -1.75 13.41 -0.04
C THR A 377 -0.56 14.21 -0.55
N THR A 378 0.19 14.83 0.36
CA THR A 378 1.37 15.65 0.01
C THR A 378 2.54 14.78 -0.47
N ILE A 379 2.76 13.60 0.13
CA ILE A 379 3.74 12.63 -0.39
C ILE A 379 3.38 12.21 -1.82
N GLY A 380 2.09 11.97 -2.10
CA GLY A 380 1.61 11.69 -3.45
C GLY A 380 1.98 12.79 -4.45
N ALA A 381 1.72 14.05 -4.10
CA ALA A 381 2.03 15.20 -4.93
C ALA A 381 3.55 15.37 -5.16
N LEU A 382 4.35 15.35 -4.10
CA LEU A 382 5.81 15.48 -4.17
C LEU A 382 6.46 14.34 -4.96
N SER A 383 5.95 13.13 -4.80
CA SER A 383 6.40 11.97 -5.57
C SER A 383 6.08 12.14 -7.06
N GLY A 384 4.91 12.69 -7.41
CA GLY A 384 4.54 13.04 -8.78
C GLY A 384 5.48 14.07 -9.42
N LEU A 385 6.02 14.99 -8.61
CA LEU A 385 7.08 15.92 -9.02
C LEU A 385 8.46 15.24 -9.17
N GLY A 386 8.59 13.94 -8.84
CA GLY A 386 9.86 13.21 -8.83
C GLY A 386 10.73 13.49 -7.61
N ARG A 387 10.20 14.11 -6.55
CA ARG A 387 10.93 14.48 -5.32
C ARG A 387 10.89 13.38 -4.24
N THR A 388 10.90 12.12 -4.64
CA THR A 388 10.78 10.96 -3.72
C THR A 388 11.92 10.87 -2.71
N ARG A 389 13.14 11.29 -3.05
CA ARG A 389 14.26 11.34 -2.09
C ARG A 389 13.94 12.23 -0.88
N LEU A 390 13.38 13.42 -1.15
CA LEU A 390 13.01 14.35 -0.09
C LEU A 390 11.90 13.76 0.79
N CYS A 391 10.87 13.16 0.17
CA CYS A 391 9.81 12.47 0.89
C CYS A 391 10.36 11.37 1.79
N SER A 392 11.25 10.53 1.26
CA SER A 392 11.82 9.41 2.01
C SER A 392 12.69 9.87 3.18
N VAL A 393 13.53 10.89 2.99
CA VAL A 393 14.36 11.44 4.09
C VAL A 393 13.48 11.99 5.20
N ILE A 394 12.51 12.85 4.88
CA ILE A 394 11.60 13.42 5.88
C ILE A 394 10.83 12.31 6.60
N SER A 395 10.24 11.37 5.84
CA SER A 395 9.46 10.27 6.41
C SER A 395 10.31 9.36 7.29
N ILE A 396 11.49 8.94 6.83
CA ILE A 396 12.36 8.03 7.60
C ILE A 396 12.83 8.70 8.88
N VAL A 397 13.30 9.94 8.82
CA VAL A 397 13.79 10.67 10.01
C VAL A 397 12.68 10.84 11.05
N LEU A 398 11.52 11.34 10.63
CA LEU A 398 10.42 11.61 11.57
C LEU A 398 9.74 10.32 12.05
N THR A 399 9.67 9.28 11.23
CA THR A 399 9.14 7.99 11.67
C THR A 399 10.13 7.29 12.62
N SER A 400 11.45 7.38 12.38
CA SER A 400 12.46 6.86 13.30
C SER A 400 12.44 7.57 14.65
N ALA A 401 12.14 8.87 14.67
CA ALA A 401 11.99 9.64 15.91
C ALA A 401 10.85 9.12 16.82
N ARG A 402 9.93 8.32 16.28
CA ARG A 402 8.88 7.64 17.08
C ARG A 402 9.46 6.75 18.16
N ILE A 403 10.57 6.05 17.88
CA ILE A 403 11.17 5.10 18.82
C ILE A 403 11.68 5.82 20.08
N PRO A 404 12.62 6.78 20.00
CA PRO A 404 13.09 7.46 21.20
C PRO A 404 11.98 8.25 21.90
N LEU A 405 11.05 8.85 21.12
CA LEU A 405 9.91 9.57 21.69
C LEU A 405 8.96 8.63 22.44
N ALA A 406 8.67 7.44 21.88
CA ALA A 406 7.88 6.42 22.55
C ALA A 406 8.54 5.92 23.86
N ILE A 407 9.87 5.74 23.87
CA ILE A 407 10.60 5.37 25.09
C ILE A 407 10.44 6.43 26.18
N VAL A 408 10.62 7.71 25.84
CA VAL A 408 10.51 8.81 26.80
C VAL A 408 9.07 8.97 27.29
N LEU A 409 8.10 9.04 26.38
CA LEU A 409 6.70 9.25 26.73
C LEU A 409 6.08 8.04 27.43
N SER A 410 6.47 6.81 27.09
CA SER A 410 5.98 5.63 27.80
C SER A 410 6.48 5.54 29.24
N GLY A 411 7.65 6.11 29.53
CA GLY A 411 8.15 6.26 30.91
C GLY A 411 7.31 7.22 31.76
N ILE A 412 6.60 8.16 31.14
CA ILE A 412 5.79 9.17 31.84
C ILE A 412 4.30 8.79 31.84
N MET A 413 3.78 8.32 30.71
CA MET A 413 2.35 8.12 30.43
C MET A 413 1.98 6.64 30.20
N GLY A 414 2.92 5.72 30.35
CA GLY A 414 2.70 4.30 30.09
C GLY A 414 2.36 4.03 28.63
N LEU A 415 1.33 3.19 28.40
CA LEU A 415 0.90 2.79 27.05
C LEU A 415 0.49 3.99 26.19
N ASP A 416 -0.23 4.94 26.74
CA ASP A 416 -0.70 6.14 26.03
C ASP A 416 0.47 6.95 25.46
N GLY A 417 1.63 6.92 26.15
CA GLY A 417 2.83 7.60 25.69
C GLY A 417 3.35 7.07 24.36
N ILE A 418 3.18 5.78 24.07
CA ILE A 418 3.55 5.19 22.78
C ILE A 418 2.63 5.75 21.69
N TRP A 419 1.34 5.81 21.95
CA TRP A 419 0.36 6.34 20.98
C TRP A 419 0.51 7.85 20.76
N TRP A 420 0.84 8.61 21.82
CA TRP A 420 1.19 10.03 21.67
C TRP A 420 2.47 10.25 20.85
N ALA A 421 3.43 9.34 20.90
CA ALA A 421 4.60 9.40 20.02
C ALA A 421 4.21 9.20 18.53
N LEU A 422 3.27 8.32 18.23
CA LEU A 422 2.71 8.16 16.90
C LEU A 422 1.99 9.44 16.44
N THR A 423 1.08 9.92 17.26
CA THR A 423 0.24 11.10 16.98
C THR A 423 1.06 12.36 16.76
N SER A 424 1.97 12.70 17.68
CA SER A 424 2.79 13.91 17.59
C SER A 424 3.69 13.92 16.36
N THR A 425 4.32 12.78 16.04
CA THR A 425 5.14 12.68 14.82
C THR A 425 4.33 12.77 13.54
N SER A 426 3.10 12.25 13.50
CA SER A 426 2.20 12.38 12.35
C SER A 426 1.75 13.83 12.15
N ILE A 427 1.44 14.56 13.24
CA ILE A 427 1.14 15.99 13.16
C ILE A 427 2.31 16.77 12.57
N VAL A 428 3.52 16.57 13.11
CA VAL A 428 4.75 17.24 12.63
C VAL A 428 4.99 16.92 11.16
N LYS A 429 4.83 15.65 10.74
CA LYS A 429 5.00 15.24 9.34
C LYS A 429 4.00 15.94 8.42
N GLY A 430 2.72 15.97 8.79
CA GLY A 430 1.69 16.65 8.01
C GLY A 430 2.03 18.13 7.76
N ILE A 431 2.49 18.83 8.80
CA ILE A 431 2.92 20.24 8.71
C ILE A 431 4.15 20.39 7.82
N ILE A 432 5.22 19.63 8.09
CA ILE A 432 6.49 19.73 7.35
C ILE A 432 6.28 19.42 5.87
N PHE A 433 5.53 18.36 5.52
CA PHE A 433 5.27 18.02 4.13
C PHE A 433 4.49 19.13 3.41
N THR A 434 3.46 19.69 4.03
CA THR A 434 2.67 20.79 3.46
C THR A 434 3.53 22.02 3.22
N CYS A 435 4.32 22.43 4.20
CA CYS A 435 5.27 23.55 4.05
C CYS A 435 6.28 23.30 2.92
N THR A 436 6.81 22.07 2.86
CA THR A 436 7.78 21.67 1.82
C THR A 436 7.18 21.75 0.41
N PHE A 437 5.93 21.33 0.22
CA PHE A 437 5.28 21.43 -1.08
C PHE A 437 5.12 22.88 -1.52
N PHE A 438 4.62 23.75 -0.66
CA PHE A 438 4.47 25.18 -1.00
C PHE A 438 5.79 25.88 -1.22
N TRP A 439 6.84 25.53 -0.49
CA TRP A 439 8.19 26.05 -0.70
C TRP A 439 8.73 25.67 -2.07
N ILE A 440 8.67 24.40 -2.47
CA ILE A 440 9.11 23.91 -3.79
C ILE A 440 8.34 24.60 -4.92
N MET A 441 7.05 24.85 -4.74
CA MET A 441 6.23 25.49 -5.76
C MET A 441 6.50 26.99 -5.89
N ARG A 442 7.01 27.66 -4.83
CA ARG A 442 7.43 29.05 -4.86
C ARG A 442 8.78 29.24 -5.55
N GLU A 443 9.80 28.46 -5.19
CA GLU A 443 11.16 28.58 -5.73
C GLU A 443 11.25 28.47 -7.26
N LYS A 444 10.29 27.84 -7.89
CA LYS A 444 10.25 27.64 -9.34
C LYS A 444 9.31 28.60 -10.08
N SER A 445 8.77 29.57 -9.37
CA SER A 445 7.96 30.66 -9.94
C SER A 445 8.76 31.96 -10.08
N ALA A 446 9.96 32.03 -9.51
CA ALA A 446 10.98 33.06 -9.73
C ALA A 446 12.03 32.58 -10.74
#